data_ef58780873212ae4cb120bde09ba390a
#
_entry.id   ef58780873212ae4cb120bde09ba390a
#
_cell.length_a   1.000
_cell.length_b   1.000
_cell.length_c   1.000
_cell.angle_alpha   90.00
_cell.angle_beta   90.00
_cell.angle_gamma   90.00
#
_symmetry.space_group_name_H-M   'P 1'
#
loop_
_entity.id
_entity.type
_entity.pdbx_description
1 polymer ?
#
loop_
_entity_poly.entity_id
_entity_poly.type
_entity_poly.pdbx_seq_one_letter_code
_entity_poly.pdbx_strand_id
1 'polypeptide(L)'
;MERIRVASLFCGCGGMDLGVIGGFTYLGKEYGENPFDIVYSVDNDDYCTRIYNDNFDHKCIIKDVRNIEIDKLPQFDMLIGGFPCQSFSISAQNPPRLGYKDERGMLFFEMVKILKERQPRFFIAENVKGIMSANKGKAFPMIIKEFTDAGYKVTYKLLNASEYGVPQKRERVIIVGFKNEDDYLKFKFPIKSKLSERKVLGDVIMEEANNDESLFFSERAVAGMMAVREKMNKGRAMRLDEPCNTVSAHLAKVSLNSTDPVFMVGERYRRFSTREAARIQSFPDTFRFNSVSQARQYKAIGNAVPPVLMWHVIRSLHKVTIVHQVNLKDVKAEYPNTIVENKKVVAVPRISFGRCSYNKDKNVLISLVKADNMEQYLDRSAKVYYTGKKFPSTVALNKLYYFMPYIKRKGVRDLYMIKIARVGTKKEVHPECDDNDFRLVFEIEYVGQYFDDYVPVHLDIWRAFTDTTMSNLAKSKEEKILLNG
;
A
#
# COMPACT_ATOMS: atom_id res chain seq x y z
N MET A 1 11.96 -12.70 17.72
CA MET A 1 10.88 -12.69 16.72
C MET A 1 11.36 -13.51 15.54
N GLU A 2 10.60 -14.48 15.09
CA GLU A 2 10.97 -15.28 13.92
C GLU A 2 10.91 -14.38 12.68
N ARG A 3 11.95 -14.38 11.86
CA ARG A 3 12.02 -13.55 10.64
C ARG A 3 11.25 -14.24 9.52
N ILE A 4 10.59 -13.47 8.68
CA ILE A 4 9.83 -13.96 7.53
C ILE A 4 10.79 -14.21 6.38
N ARG A 5 10.84 -15.45 5.90
CA ARG A 5 11.69 -15.86 4.78
C ARG A 5 11.01 -15.50 3.47
N VAL A 6 11.76 -14.85 2.59
CA VAL A 6 11.25 -14.29 1.33
C VAL A 6 11.96 -14.91 0.14
N ALA A 7 11.18 -15.38 -0.84
CA ALA A 7 11.68 -15.70 -2.17
C ALA A 7 11.34 -14.54 -3.12
N SER A 8 12.34 -14.08 -3.88
CA SER A 8 12.25 -12.95 -4.80
C SER A 8 12.45 -13.40 -6.25
N LEU A 9 11.44 -13.19 -7.08
CA LEU A 9 11.46 -13.44 -8.51
C LEU A 9 11.57 -12.13 -9.28
N PHE A 10 12.27 -12.15 -10.40
CA PHE A 10 12.47 -10.93 -11.21
C PHE A 10 13.08 -9.80 -10.38
N CYS A 11 14.04 -10.15 -9.50
CA CYS A 11 14.54 -9.23 -8.47
C CYS A 11 15.28 -8.01 -9.06
N GLY A 12 15.69 -8.07 -10.33
CA GLY A 12 16.42 -7.00 -10.99
C GLY A 12 17.69 -6.65 -10.23
N CYS A 13 17.94 -5.35 -10.03
CA CYS A 13 19.07 -4.90 -9.21
C CYS A 13 18.76 -4.85 -7.70
N GLY A 14 17.61 -5.39 -7.25
CA GLY A 14 17.29 -5.50 -5.83
C GLY A 14 16.53 -4.31 -5.22
N GLY A 15 15.92 -3.45 -6.04
CA GLY A 15 15.19 -2.29 -5.49
C GLY A 15 14.01 -2.70 -4.60
N MET A 16 13.24 -3.72 -5.01
CA MET A 16 12.16 -4.29 -4.20
C MET A 16 12.71 -4.93 -2.92
N ASP A 17 13.75 -5.74 -3.06
CA ASP A 17 14.38 -6.51 -1.98
C ASP A 17 14.99 -5.61 -0.92
N LEU A 18 15.64 -4.50 -1.32
CA LEU A 18 16.14 -3.48 -0.38
C LEU A 18 15.00 -2.88 0.46
N GLY A 19 13.86 -2.57 -0.17
CA GLY A 19 12.68 -2.12 0.54
C GLY A 19 12.10 -3.18 1.49
N VAL A 20 12.18 -4.45 1.14
CA VAL A 20 11.75 -5.59 1.98
C VAL A 20 12.62 -5.71 3.21
N ILE A 21 13.93 -5.68 3.05
CA ILE A 21 14.86 -5.80 4.18
C ILE A 21 14.86 -4.53 5.03
N GLY A 22 14.83 -3.35 4.41
CA GLY A 22 15.05 -2.07 5.11
C GLY A 22 16.51 -1.88 5.52
N GLY A 23 16.76 -1.16 6.63
CA GLY A 23 18.12 -0.93 7.15
C GLY A 23 18.96 0.02 6.32
N PHE A 24 18.37 1.00 5.66
CA PHE A 24 19.10 1.97 4.84
C PHE A 24 18.70 3.43 5.14
N THR A 25 19.62 4.34 4.86
CA THR A 25 19.39 5.79 4.96
C THR A 25 19.22 6.39 3.58
N TYR A 26 18.14 7.14 3.37
CA TYR A 26 17.87 7.84 2.12
C TYR A 26 17.48 9.29 2.40
N LEU A 27 18.17 10.26 1.78
CA LEU A 27 18.01 11.71 1.97
C LEU A 27 17.93 12.10 3.45
N GLY A 28 18.86 11.61 4.25
CA GLY A 28 18.97 11.90 5.68
C GLY A 28 17.92 11.24 6.58
N LYS A 29 16.97 10.47 6.01
CA LYS A 29 15.97 9.72 6.74
C LYS A 29 16.37 8.23 6.82
N GLU A 30 16.31 7.69 8.04
CA GLU A 30 16.52 6.27 8.27
C GLU A 30 15.24 5.46 7.99
N TYR A 31 15.38 4.40 7.21
CA TYR A 31 14.35 3.41 6.91
C TYR A 31 14.75 2.12 7.62
N GLY A 32 14.34 1.98 8.87
CA GLY A 32 14.75 0.91 9.76
C GLY A 32 14.52 -0.49 9.19
N GLU A 33 15.29 -1.43 9.69
CA GLU A 33 15.25 -2.84 9.30
C GLU A 33 13.87 -3.45 9.52
N ASN A 34 13.46 -4.32 8.62
CA ASN A 34 12.26 -5.13 8.70
C ASN A 34 12.65 -6.59 9.06
N PRO A 35 11.80 -7.34 9.78
CA PRO A 35 12.08 -8.73 10.14
C PRO A 35 11.80 -9.68 8.96
N PHE A 36 12.43 -9.43 7.82
CA PHE A 36 12.28 -10.20 6.58
C PHE A 36 13.68 -10.55 6.05
N ASP A 37 13.88 -11.81 5.69
CA ASP A 37 15.11 -12.33 5.12
C ASP A 37 14.90 -12.85 3.72
N ILE A 38 15.67 -12.36 2.75
CA ILE A 38 15.66 -12.92 1.41
C ILE A 38 16.47 -14.23 1.43
N VAL A 39 15.78 -15.35 1.27
CA VAL A 39 16.40 -16.69 1.26
C VAL A 39 16.60 -17.25 -0.14
N TYR A 40 15.96 -16.63 -1.13
CA TYR A 40 16.10 -16.96 -2.54
C TYR A 40 15.84 -15.73 -3.39
N SER A 41 16.70 -15.46 -4.37
CA SER A 41 16.45 -14.41 -5.37
C SER A 41 16.95 -14.86 -6.74
N VAL A 42 16.20 -14.50 -7.78
CA VAL A 42 16.50 -14.91 -9.16
C VAL A 42 16.12 -13.81 -10.15
N ASP A 43 16.99 -13.62 -11.12
CA ASP A 43 16.76 -12.82 -12.33
C ASP A 43 17.49 -13.44 -13.52
N ASN A 44 17.05 -13.16 -14.73
CA ASN A 44 17.72 -13.64 -15.95
C ASN A 44 18.67 -12.62 -16.57
N ASP A 45 18.72 -11.37 -16.06
CA ASP A 45 19.62 -10.31 -16.55
C ASP A 45 20.94 -10.32 -15.74
N ASP A 46 22.02 -10.79 -16.36
CA ASP A 46 23.37 -10.85 -15.78
C ASP A 46 23.83 -9.49 -15.19
N TYR A 47 23.52 -8.38 -15.86
CA TYR A 47 23.92 -7.07 -15.38
C TYR A 47 23.17 -6.68 -14.08
N CYS A 48 21.89 -6.98 -14.02
CA CYS A 48 21.09 -6.76 -12.82
C CYS A 48 21.59 -7.62 -11.65
N THR A 49 21.88 -8.90 -11.94
CA THR A 49 22.39 -9.85 -10.94
C THR A 49 23.76 -9.43 -10.38
N ARG A 50 24.67 -8.88 -11.22
CA ARG A 50 25.94 -8.33 -10.72
C ARG A 50 25.72 -7.17 -9.77
N ILE A 51 24.88 -6.19 -10.14
CA ILE A 51 24.53 -5.06 -9.26
C ILE A 51 23.93 -5.58 -7.96
N TYR A 52 23.00 -6.53 -8.02
CA TYR A 52 22.40 -7.17 -6.85
C TYR A 52 23.47 -7.73 -5.91
N ASN A 53 24.38 -8.55 -6.46
CA ASN A 53 25.40 -9.26 -5.70
C ASN A 53 26.49 -8.36 -5.09
N ASP A 54 26.62 -7.11 -5.57
CA ASP A 54 27.50 -6.10 -4.97
C ASP A 54 26.88 -5.42 -3.74
N ASN A 55 25.57 -5.56 -3.55
CA ASN A 55 24.82 -4.81 -2.54
C ASN A 55 24.16 -5.66 -1.47
N PHE A 56 24.03 -6.97 -1.69
CA PHE A 56 23.38 -7.88 -0.76
C PHE A 56 24.32 -9.02 -0.37
N ASP A 57 24.28 -9.43 0.89
CA ASP A 57 25.01 -10.60 1.39
C ASP A 57 24.45 -11.89 0.77
N HIS A 58 23.12 -11.95 0.63
CA HIS A 58 22.44 -12.98 -0.13
C HIS A 58 22.71 -12.82 -1.63
N LYS A 59 22.99 -13.93 -2.33
CA LYS A 59 23.34 -13.89 -3.76
C LYS A 59 22.15 -14.21 -4.65
N CYS A 60 21.92 -13.35 -5.63
CA CYS A 60 20.96 -13.58 -6.70
C CYS A 60 21.49 -14.63 -7.68
N ILE A 61 20.64 -15.55 -8.10
CA ILE A 61 20.92 -16.59 -9.06
C ILE A 61 20.54 -16.11 -10.47
N ILE A 62 21.46 -16.26 -11.43
CA ILE A 62 21.16 -16.02 -12.85
C ILE A 62 20.41 -17.22 -13.39
N LYS A 63 19.11 -17.13 -13.54
CA LYS A 63 18.26 -18.22 -14.04
C LYS A 63 16.96 -17.68 -14.62
N ASP A 64 16.49 -18.30 -15.69
CA ASP A 64 15.14 -18.04 -16.16
C ASP A 64 14.12 -18.70 -15.19
N VAL A 65 13.10 -17.97 -14.79
CA VAL A 65 12.10 -18.46 -13.84
C VAL A 65 11.37 -19.72 -14.35
N ARG A 66 11.28 -19.91 -15.67
CA ARG A 66 10.72 -21.14 -16.30
C ARG A 66 11.51 -22.41 -15.98
N ASN A 67 12.77 -22.25 -15.64
CA ASN A 67 13.68 -23.33 -15.34
C ASN A 67 13.86 -23.57 -13.83
N ILE A 68 13.04 -22.95 -12.99
CA ILE A 68 13.07 -23.16 -11.53
C ILE A 68 12.50 -24.55 -11.22
N GLU A 69 13.28 -25.33 -10.50
CA GLU A 69 12.84 -26.59 -9.91
C GLU A 69 12.16 -26.25 -8.58
N ILE A 70 10.81 -26.20 -8.60
CA ILE A 70 10.03 -25.63 -7.49
C ILE A 70 10.19 -26.45 -6.20
N ASP A 71 10.34 -27.76 -6.31
CA ASP A 71 10.61 -28.68 -5.20
C ASP A 71 11.94 -28.43 -4.51
N LYS A 72 12.93 -27.90 -5.23
CA LYS A 72 14.26 -27.55 -4.71
C LYS A 72 14.36 -26.15 -4.11
N LEU A 73 13.31 -25.33 -4.21
CA LEU A 73 13.29 -24.02 -3.58
C LEU A 73 13.41 -24.16 -2.06
N PRO A 74 14.16 -23.29 -1.37
CA PRO A 74 14.18 -23.27 0.08
C PRO A 74 12.77 -23.02 0.65
N GLN A 75 12.59 -23.27 1.92
CA GLN A 75 11.35 -22.90 2.59
C GLN A 75 11.24 -21.38 2.70
N PHE A 76 10.12 -20.82 2.31
CA PHE A 76 9.84 -19.39 2.40
C PHE A 76 8.38 -19.14 2.79
N ASP A 77 8.14 -17.99 3.40
CA ASP A 77 6.85 -17.58 3.97
C ASP A 77 6.20 -16.50 3.09
N MET A 78 6.98 -15.84 2.24
CA MET A 78 6.51 -14.81 1.32
C MET A 78 7.18 -14.95 -0.05
N LEU A 79 6.39 -14.80 -1.12
CA LEU A 79 6.89 -14.68 -2.50
C LEU A 79 6.72 -13.23 -2.97
N ILE A 80 7.79 -12.63 -3.50
CA ILE A 80 7.70 -11.31 -4.12
C ILE A 80 8.14 -11.36 -5.58
N GLY A 81 7.62 -10.44 -6.41
CA GLY A 81 8.07 -10.35 -7.80
C GLY A 81 7.41 -9.24 -8.61
N GLY A 82 8.23 -8.56 -9.42
CA GLY A 82 7.79 -7.61 -10.43
C GLY A 82 7.77 -8.27 -11.81
N PHE A 83 6.73 -9.01 -12.14
CA PHE A 83 6.68 -9.74 -13.41
C PHE A 83 6.55 -8.80 -14.64
N PRO A 84 7.17 -9.13 -15.80
CA PRO A 84 7.16 -8.25 -16.96
C PRO A 84 5.76 -8.04 -17.54
N CYS A 85 5.39 -6.76 -17.78
CA CYS A 85 4.10 -6.37 -18.36
C CYS A 85 4.08 -6.32 -19.90
N GLN A 86 5.24 -6.50 -20.55
CA GLN A 86 5.38 -6.16 -21.98
C GLN A 86 4.43 -6.91 -22.90
N SER A 87 4.00 -8.10 -22.57
CA SER A 87 3.06 -8.92 -23.31
C SER A 87 1.59 -8.49 -23.15
N PHE A 88 1.28 -7.76 -22.09
CA PHE A 88 -0.07 -7.25 -21.82
C PHE A 88 -0.25 -5.80 -22.27
N SER A 89 0.80 -5.11 -22.72
CA SER A 89 0.78 -3.69 -23.08
C SER A 89 0.19 -3.43 -24.46
N ILE A 90 -0.65 -2.38 -24.58
CA ILE A 90 -1.24 -1.90 -25.84
C ILE A 90 -0.17 -1.42 -26.83
N SER A 91 0.97 -0.90 -26.37
CA SER A 91 2.08 -0.48 -27.23
C SER A 91 2.79 -1.64 -27.97
N ALA A 92 2.44 -2.89 -27.66
CA ALA A 92 2.88 -4.09 -28.34
C ALA A 92 2.00 -4.50 -29.53
N GLN A 93 1.20 -3.58 -30.10
CA GLN A 93 0.16 -3.90 -31.10
C GLN A 93 0.64 -3.94 -32.56
N ASN A 94 1.93 -3.82 -32.83
CA ASN A 94 2.38 -3.98 -34.21
C ASN A 94 3.64 -4.88 -34.29
N PRO A 95 3.52 -6.17 -34.58
CA PRO A 95 2.34 -7.01 -34.82
C PRO A 95 1.53 -7.32 -33.53
N PRO A 96 0.23 -7.71 -33.65
CA PRO A 96 -0.63 -7.95 -32.48
C PRO A 96 -0.03 -9.05 -31.58
N ARG A 97 0.38 -8.65 -30.37
CA ARG A 97 0.87 -9.57 -29.35
C ARG A 97 -0.31 -10.08 -28.51
N LEU A 98 -0.59 -11.36 -28.60
CA LEU A 98 -1.73 -12.02 -27.97
C LEU A 98 -1.42 -12.35 -26.51
N GLY A 99 -1.28 -11.33 -25.64
CA GLY A 99 -1.17 -11.44 -24.18
C GLY A 99 -0.58 -12.74 -23.60
N TYR A 100 -1.41 -13.74 -23.40
CA TYR A 100 -1.02 -15.06 -22.89
C TYR A 100 -0.28 -15.97 -23.90
N LYS A 101 -0.19 -15.60 -25.19
CA LYS A 101 0.58 -16.31 -26.24
C LYS A 101 1.96 -15.73 -26.45
N ASP A 102 2.31 -14.61 -25.81
CA ASP A 102 3.67 -14.08 -25.82
C ASP A 102 4.47 -14.78 -24.70
N GLU A 103 5.67 -15.29 -25.01
CA GLU A 103 6.56 -15.97 -24.05
C GLU A 103 6.79 -15.17 -22.77
N ARG A 104 6.76 -13.84 -22.83
CA ARG A 104 6.91 -12.95 -21.67
C ARG A 104 5.64 -12.86 -20.82
N GLY A 105 4.45 -13.07 -21.37
CA GLY A 105 3.21 -13.23 -20.64
C GLY A 105 3.15 -14.52 -19.85
N MET A 106 3.87 -15.53 -20.31
CA MET A 106 4.00 -16.80 -19.61
C MET A 106 4.76 -16.68 -18.29
N LEU A 107 5.64 -15.67 -18.12
CA LEU A 107 6.41 -15.49 -16.89
C LEU A 107 5.55 -15.18 -15.64
N PHE A 108 4.40 -14.55 -15.83
CA PHE A 108 3.40 -14.40 -14.77
C PHE A 108 2.89 -15.75 -14.25
N PHE A 109 2.64 -16.70 -15.17
CA PHE A 109 2.13 -18.02 -14.79
C PHE A 109 3.15 -18.86 -14.01
N GLU A 110 4.46 -18.62 -14.21
CA GLU A 110 5.49 -19.27 -13.38
C GLU A 110 5.40 -18.81 -11.92
N MET A 111 5.13 -17.51 -11.68
CA MET A 111 4.85 -17.03 -10.32
C MET A 111 3.60 -17.70 -9.73
N VAL A 112 2.52 -17.81 -10.52
CA VAL A 112 1.29 -18.49 -10.11
C VAL A 112 1.52 -19.98 -9.81
N LYS A 113 2.33 -20.66 -10.61
CA LYS A 113 2.70 -22.07 -10.41
C LYS A 113 3.45 -22.26 -9.08
N ILE A 114 4.43 -21.42 -8.79
CA ILE A 114 5.14 -21.45 -7.50
C ILE A 114 4.18 -21.21 -6.34
N LEU A 115 3.25 -20.26 -6.47
CA LEU A 115 2.22 -20.01 -5.45
C LEU A 115 1.31 -21.21 -5.23
N LYS A 116 0.91 -21.91 -6.30
CA LYS A 116 0.06 -23.12 -6.21
C LYS A 116 0.79 -24.28 -5.53
N GLU A 117 2.07 -24.49 -5.80
CA GLU A 117 2.84 -25.61 -5.29
C GLU A 117 3.40 -25.36 -3.87
N ARG A 118 3.90 -24.17 -3.59
CA ARG A 118 4.62 -23.85 -2.34
C ARG A 118 3.73 -23.21 -1.28
N GLN A 119 2.62 -22.59 -1.68
CA GLN A 119 1.59 -22.05 -0.78
C GLN A 119 2.15 -21.13 0.35
N PRO A 120 3.05 -20.16 0.06
CA PRO A 120 3.56 -19.26 1.10
C PRO A 120 2.43 -18.46 1.75
N ARG A 121 2.66 -17.99 2.98
CA ARG A 121 1.65 -17.24 3.75
C ARG A 121 1.23 -15.96 3.04
N PHE A 122 2.18 -15.28 2.36
CA PHE A 122 1.96 -14.02 1.65
C PHE A 122 2.55 -14.05 0.24
N PHE A 123 2.04 -13.19 -0.63
CA PHE A 123 2.80 -12.75 -1.78
C PHE A 123 2.63 -11.25 -2.06
N ILE A 124 3.60 -10.64 -2.70
CA ILE A 124 3.52 -9.30 -3.27
C ILE A 124 3.92 -9.38 -4.74
N ALA A 125 3.02 -8.93 -5.61
CA ALA A 125 3.30 -8.78 -7.03
C ALA A 125 3.24 -7.29 -7.41
N GLU A 126 4.23 -6.81 -8.17
CA GLU A 126 4.28 -5.43 -8.65
C GLU A 126 4.13 -5.38 -10.16
N ASN A 127 3.45 -4.33 -10.63
CA ASN A 127 3.41 -4.04 -12.06
C ASN A 127 3.17 -2.56 -12.34
N VAL A 128 3.38 -2.15 -13.60
CA VAL A 128 3.09 -0.79 -14.06
C VAL A 128 1.58 -0.54 -14.13
N LYS A 129 1.15 0.74 -13.99
CA LYS A 129 -0.26 1.15 -14.11
C LYS A 129 -0.94 0.62 -15.37
N GLY A 130 -0.18 0.55 -16.48
CA GLY A 130 -0.70 0.08 -17.79
C GLY A 130 -1.29 -1.33 -17.78
N ILE A 131 -0.94 -2.18 -16.81
CA ILE A 131 -1.50 -3.54 -16.68
C ILE A 131 -3.02 -3.50 -16.49
N MET A 132 -3.56 -2.47 -15.83
CA MET A 132 -4.99 -2.34 -15.54
C MET A 132 -5.83 -2.10 -16.80
N SER A 133 -5.26 -1.47 -17.83
CA SER A 133 -5.90 -1.23 -19.13
C SER A 133 -5.42 -2.18 -20.23
N ALA A 134 -4.46 -3.02 -19.94
CA ALA A 134 -3.86 -3.94 -20.91
C ALA A 134 -4.90 -4.91 -21.48
N ASN A 135 -4.74 -5.26 -22.76
CA ASN A 135 -5.67 -6.13 -23.48
C ASN A 135 -7.14 -5.66 -23.34
N LYS A 136 -7.39 -4.36 -23.58
CA LYS A 136 -8.72 -3.73 -23.45
C LYS A 136 -9.34 -3.95 -22.06
N GLY A 137 -8.52 -3.94 -21.00
CA GLY A 137 -8.93 -4.13 -19.61
C GLY A 137 -9.15 -5.59 -19.19
N LYS A 138 -8.90 -6.58 -20.07
CA LYS A 138 -9.11 -8.00 -19.75
C LYS A 138 -7.94 -8.65 -19.01
N ALA A 139 -6.72 -8.10 -19.12
CA ALA A 139 -5.53 -8.72 -18.54
C ALA A 139 -5.55 -8.69 -17.01
N PHE A 140 -5.88 -7.56 -16.41
CA PHE A 140 -5.84 -7.39 -14.97
C PHE A 140 -6.85 -8.27 -14.20
N PRO A 141 -8.15 -8.33 -14.59
CA PRO A 141 -9.09 -9.26 -13.98
C PRO A 141 -8.64 -10.74 -14.07
N MET A 142 -8.03 -11.14 -15.19
CA MET A 142 -7.48 -12.48 -15.36
C MET A 142 -6.32 -12.74 -14.37
N ILE A 143 -5.39 -11.79 -14.20
CA ILE A 143 -4.30 -11.88 -13.23
C ILE A 143 -4.84 -12.05 -11.81
N ILE A 144 -5.82 -11.25 -11.41
CA ILE A 144 -6.44 -11.36 -10.08
C ILE A 144 -7.12 -12.71 -9.91
N LYS A 145 -7.83 -13.19 -10.96
CA LYS A 145 -8.47 -14.50 -10.93
C LYS A 145 -7.45 -15.63 -10.72
N GLU A 146 -6.35 -15.65 -11.46
CA GLU A 146 -5.31 -16.68 -11.33
C GLU A 146 -4.70 -16.73 -9.92
N PHE A 147 -4.45 -15.59 -9.30
CA PHE A 147 -4.00 -15.53 -7.91
C PHE A 147 -5.07 -16.03 -6.92
N THR A 148 -6.34 -15.72 -7.19
CA THR A 148 -7.45 -16.21 -6.37
C THR A 148 -7.63 -17.74 -6.53
N ASP A 149 -7.55 -18.24 -7.76
CA ASP A 149 -7.61 -19.69 -8.07
C ASP A 149 -6.39 -20.45 -7.49
N ALA A 150 -5.27 -19.75 -7.25
CA ALA A 150 -4.13 -20.30 -6.51
C ALA A 150 -4.38 -20.42 -4.98
N GLY A 151 -5.55 -20.00 -4.50
CA GLY A 151 -5.99 -20.15 -3.11
C GLY A 151 -5.68 -18.94 -2.22
N TYR A 152 -5.52 -17.73 -2.79
CA TYR A 152 -5.23 -16.52 -2.05
C TYR A 152 -6.41 -15.55 -2.00
N LYS A 153 -6.58 -14.88 -0.87
CA LYS A 153 -7.36 -13.64 -0.77
C LYS A 153 -6.50 -12.49 -1.27
N VAL A 154 -6.96 -11.78 -2.29
CA VAL A 154 -6.14 -10.80 -3.01
C VAL A 154 -6.68 -9.39 -2.84
N THR A 155 -5.81 -8.47 -2.53
CA THR A 155 -6.10 -7.03 -2.58
C THR A 155 -5.03 -6.30 -3.41
N TYR A 156 -5.39 -5.17 -3.99
CA TYR A 156 -4.46 -4.38 -4.79
C TYR A 156 -4.72 -2.89 -4.66
N LYS A 157 -3.68 -2.10 -4.92
CA LYS A 157 -3.79 -0.64 -4.96
C LYS A 157 -2.80 -0.05 -5.96
N LEU A 158 -3.23 0.98 -6.68
CA LEU A 158 -2.34 1.83 -7.45
C LEU A 158 -1.70 2.84 -6.48
N LEU A 159 -0.38 2.77 -6.34
CA LEU A 159 0.41 3.66 -5.48
C LEU A 159 1.27 4.58 -6.35
N ASN A 160 1.34 5.86 -5.98
CA ASN A 160 2.27 6.79 -6.58
C ASN A 160 3.45 7.03 -5.62
N ALA A 161 4.66 6.70 -6.06
CA ALA A 161 5.87 6.78 -5.25
C ALA A 161 6.09 8.18 -4.65
N SER A 162 5.70 9.26 -5.35
CA SER A 162 5.81 10.64 -4.84
C SER A 162 4.98 10.91 -3.59
N GLU A 163 4.03 10.05 -3.27
CA GLU A 163 3.20 10.15 -2.07
C GLU A 163 3.83 9.45 -0.86
N TYR A 164 5.02 8.85 -1.03
CA TYR A 164 5.71 8.04 -0.03
C TYR A 164 7.17 8.46 0.21
N GLY A 165 7.51 9.72 -0.11
CA GLY A 165 8.86 10.25 0.10
C GLY A 165 9.86 9.96 -1.02
N VAL A 166 9.40 9.53 -2.19
CA VAL A 166 10.20 9.35 -3.40
C VAL A 166 10.01 10.58 -4.30
N PRO A 167 11.05 11.27 -4.79
CA PRO A 167 10.93 12.47 -5.62
C PRO A 167 10.55 12.16 -7.06
N GLN A 168 9.61 11.21 -7.27
CA GLN A 168 9.22 10.73 -8.60
C GLN A 168 7.73 10.39 -8.68
N LYS A 169 7.05 10.93 -9.69
CA LYS A 169 5.67 10.58 -10.08
C LYS A 169 5.68 9.21 -10.77
N ARG A 170 5.82 8.13 -9.99
CA ARG A 170 5.89 6.74 -10.48
C ARG A 170 4.73 5.94 -9.93
N GLU A 171 3.75 5.63 -10.78
CA GLU A 171 2.58 4.85 -10.41
C GLU A 171 2.83 3.35 -10.63
N ARG A 172 2.57 2.56 -9.58
CA ARG A 172 2.71 1.10 -9.59
C ARG A 172 1.49 0.43 -8.97
N VAL A 173 1.03 -0.62 -9.60
CA VAL A 173 0.01 -1.50 -9.03
C VAL A 173 0.73 -2.49 -8.12
N ILE A 174 0.42 -2.43 -6.84
CA ILE A 174 0.88 -3.40 -5.84
C ILE A 174 -0.27 -4.33 -5.53
N ILE A 175 -0.06 -5.61 -5.77
CA ILE A 175 -1.00 -6.70 -5.51
C ILE A 175 -0.46 -7.47 -4.33
N VAL A 176 -1.28 -7.67 -3.30
CA VAL A 176 -0.90 -8.43 -2.10
C VAL A 176 -1.87 -9.58 -1.92
N GLY A 177 -1.35 -10.77 -1.78
CA GLY A 177 -2.14 -11.96 -1.53
C GLY A 177 -1.84 -12.59 -0.17
N PHE A 178 -2.88 -13.14 0.43
CA PHE A 178 -2.88 -13.72 1.75
C PHE A 178 -3.45 -15.13 1.69
N LYS A 179 -2.72 -16.08 2.26
CA LYS A 179 -3.23 -17.45 2.42
C LYS A 179 -4.32 -17.51 3.50
N ASN A 180 -4.17 -16.70 4.53
CA ASN A 180 -5.07 -16.61 5.67
C ASN A 180 -6.02 -15.41 5.52
N GLU A 181 -7.31 -15.62 5.76
CA GLU A 181 -8.35 -14.60 5.67
C GLU A 181 -8.19 -13.53 6.76
N ASP A 182 -7.76 -13.89 7.96
CA ASP A 182 -7.50 -12.94 9.04
C ASP A 182 -6.39 -11.96 8.69
N ASP A 183 -5.32 -12.43 8.03
CA ASP A 183 -4.23 -11.59 7.54
C ASP A 183 -4.72 -10.61 6.46
N TYR A 184 -5.55 -11.10 5.55
CA TYR A 184 -6.18 -10.29 4.50
C TYR A 184 -7.06 -9.18 5.09
N LEU A 185 -7.89 -9.48 6.08
CA LEU A 185 -8.80 -8.52 6.71
C LEU A 185 -8.05 -7.44 7.51
N LYS A 186 -6.91 -7.81 8.12
CA LYS A 186 -6.07 -6.89 8.91
C LYS A 186 -5.19 -5.99 8.05
N PHE A 187 -4.84 -6.41 6.85
CA PHE A 187 -3.93 -5.65 6.00
C PHE A 187 -4.55 -4.34 5.53
N LYS A 188 -3.77 -3.28 5.61
CA LYS A 188 -4.09 -1.97 5.03
C LYS A 188 -2.88 -1.45 4.27
N PHE A 189 -3.10 -0.98 3.06
CA PHE A 189 -2.03 -0.30 2.31
C PHE A 189 -1.48 0.90 3.08
N PRO A 190 -0.20 1.26 2.85
CA PRO A 190 0.42 2.36 3.58
C PRO A 190 -0.33 3.67 3.38
N ILE A 191 -0.32 4.50 4.44
CA ILE A 191 -0.87 5.85 4.42
C ILE A 191 0.14 6.75 3.70
N LYS A 192 -0.35 7.66 2.87
CA LYS A 192 0.46 8.66 2.17
C LYS A 192 1.22 9.55 3.17
N SER A 193 2.45 9.89 2.84
CA SER A 193 3.24 10.87 3.60
C SER A 193 2.55 12.24 3.61
N LYS A 194 2.75 13.01 4.68
CA LYS A 194 2.29 14.40 4.75
C LYS A 194 2.92 15.22 3.62
N LEU A 195 2.24 16.28 3.19
CA LEU A 195 2.72 17.17 2.14
C LEU A 195 4.12 17.75 2.45
N SER A 196 4.38 18.10 3.72
CA SER A 196 5.67 18.58 4.19
C SER A 196 6.81 17.57 4.16
N GLU A 197 6.49 16.27 4.02
CA GLU A 197 7.46 15.18 3.96
C GLU A 197 7.73 14.71 2.53
N ARG A 198 7.02 15.28 1.54
CA ARG A 198 7.21 14.92 0.14
C ARG A 198 8.54 15.44 -0.36
N LYS A 199 9.17 14.62 -1.19
CA LYS A 199 10.44 14.94 -1.82
C LYS A 199 10.22 15.46 -3.24
N VAL A 200 11.05 16.41 -3.63
CA VAL A 200 11.06 17.03 -4.96
C VAL A 200 12.36 16.74 -5.68
N LEU A 201 12.41 17.05 -6.97
CA LEU A 201 13.61 16.79 -7.77
C LEU A 201 14.85 17.51 -7.23
N GLY A 202 14.69 18.74 -6.72
CA GLY A 202 15.79 19.51 -6.13
C GLY A 202 16.48 18.82 -4.95
N ASP A 203 15.76 17.97 -4.19
CA ASP A 203 16.35 17.23 -3.07
C ASP A 203 17.42 16.20 -3.49
N VAL A 204 17.51 15.86 -4.77
CA VAL A 204 18.35 14.76 -5.29
C VAL A 204 19.35 15.19 -6.34
N ILE A 205 19.29 16.43 -6.81
CA ILE A 205 20.26 16.98 -7.77
C ILE A 205 21.60 17.19 -7.07
N MET A 206 22.66 16.85 -7.80
CA MET A 206 24.04 16.96 -7.34
C MET A 206 24.72 18.11 -8.07
N GLU A 207 25.19 19.12 -7.32
CA GLU A 207 25.88 20.28 -7.92
C GLU A 207 27.17 19.85 -8.63
N GLU A 208 27.88 18.86 -8.10
CA GLU A 208 29.11 18.32 -8.70
C GLU A 208 28.88 17.74 -10.11
N ALA A 209 27.69 17.18 -10.35
CA ALA A 209 27.33 16.66 -11.66
C ALA A 209 27.15 17.76 -12.72
N ASN A 210 27.02 19.04 -12.31
CA ASN A 210 26.99 20.17 -13.24
C ASN A 210 28.35 20.45 -13.90
N ASN A 211 29.43 19.91 -13.35
CA ASN A 211 30.77 20.01 -13.92
C ASN A 211 31.07 18.92 -14.98
N ASP A 212 30.18 17.96 -15.16
CA ASP A 212 30.34 16.89 -16.15
C ASP A 212 29.67 17.29 -17.47
N GLU A 213 30.48 17.81 -18.40
CA GLU A 213 30.04 18.24 -19.73
C GLU A 213 29.36 17.10 -20.53
N SER A 214 29.68 15.84 -20.25
CA SER A 214 29.07 14.70 -20.94
C SER A 214 27.57 14.53 -20.66
N LEU A 215 27.07 15.15 -19.60
CA LEU A 215 25.66 15.16 -19.23
C LEU A 215 24.86 16.21 -19.99
N PHE A 216 25.51 17.24 -20.53
CA PHE A 216 24.82 18.30 -21.25
C PHE A 216 24.48 17.90 -22.68
N PHE A 217 23.38 18.42 -23.16
CA PHE A 217 22.94 18.19 -24.54
C PHE A 217 23.61 19.20 -25.48
N SER A 218 24.03 18.73 -26.66
CA SER A 218 24.51 19.60 -27.72
C SER A 218 23.40 20.56 -28.21
N GLU A 219 23.78 21.70 -28.76
CA GLU A 219 22.84 22.69 -29.35
C GLU A 219 21.89 22.04 -30.36
N ARG A 220 22.41 21.14 -31.21
CA ARG A 220 21.57 20.39 -32.16
C ARG A 220 20.53 19.53 -31.47
N ALA A 221 20.88 18.87 -30.39
CA ALA A 221 19.94 18.07 -29.61
C ALA A 221 18.89 18.93 -28.93
N VAL A 222 19.30 20.10 -28.38
CA VAL A 222 18.38 21.09 -27.77
C VAL A 222 17.42 21.66 -28.82
N ALA A 223 17.89 22.07 -29.98
CA ALA A 223 17.05 22.55 -31.07
C ALA A 223 15.99 21.52 -31.47
N GLY A 224 16.36 20.25 -31.57
CA GLY A 224 15.43 19.15 -31.82
C GLY A 224 14.42 18.93 -30.69
N MET A 225 14.83 19.04 -29.42
CA MET A 225 13.89 18.94 -28.28
C MET A 225 12.91 20.11 -28.27
N MET A 226 13.33 21.31 -28.63
CA MET A 226 12.48 22.51 -28.72
C MET A 226 11.47 22.41 -29.84
N ALA A 227 11.86 21.91 -31.02
CA ALA A 227 10.97 21.69 -32.16
C ALA A 227 9.86 20.68 -31.84
N VAL A 228 10.13 19.68 -31.01
CA VAL A 228 9.13 18.70 -30.55
C VAL A 228 8.26 19.29 -29.44
N ARG A 229 8.75 20.26 -28.67
CA ARG A 229 8.02 20.93 -27.58
C ARG A 229 6.73 21.60 -28.05
N GLU A 230 6.74 22.19 -29.25
CA GLU A 230 5.52 22.82 -29.84
C GLU A 230 4.41 21.80 -30.09
N LYS A 231 4.77 20.54 -30.35
CA LYS A 231 3.83 19.43 -30.56
C LYS A 231 3.43 18.71 -29.26
N MET A 232 4.24 18.80 -28.24
CA MET A 232 4.01 18.18 -26.93
C MET A 232 3.78 19.29 -25.89
N ASN A 233 2.56 19.52 -25.50
CA ASN A 233 2.04 20.62 -24.66
C ASN A 233 2.76 20.92 -23.34
N LYS A 234 3.90 20.31 -23.04
CA LYS A 234 4.68 20.56 -21.80
C LYS A 234 6.15 20.35 -22.09
N GLY A 235 6.96 21.35 -22.01
CA GLY A 235 8.42 21.20 -22.12
C GLY A 235 8.95 20.02 -21.30
N ARG A 236 10.03 19.38 -21.76
CA ARG A 236 10.63 18.19 -21.15
C ARG A 236 11.46 18.51 -19.90
N ALA A 237 11.82 19.78 -19.68
CA ALA A 237 12.56 20.20 -18.50
C ALA A 237 11.67 20.06 -17.26
N MET A 238 12.17 19.28 -16.31
CA MET A 238 11.52 19.13 -15.02
C MET A 238 11.83 20.33 -14.13
N ARG A 239 10.85 20.71 -13.31
CA ARG A 239 11.03 21.72 -12.26
C ARG A 239 11.69 21.08 -11.05
N LEU A 240 12.55 21.82 -10.38
CA LEU A 240 13.24 21.34 -9.17
C LEU A 240 12.34 21.29 -7.94
N ASP A 241 11.28 22.09 -7.92
CA ASP A 241 10.29 22.18 -6.83
C ASP A 241 9.14 21.17 -6.94
N GLU A 242 9.20 20.26 -7.91
CA GLU A 242 8.24 19.18 -8.10
C GLU A 242 8.90 17.81 -8.15
N PRO A 243 8.14 16.72 -7.84
CA PRO A 243 8.61 15.37 -8.11
C PRO A 243 8.85 15.14 -9.62
N CYS A 244 9.95 14.48 -9.94
CA CYS A 244 10.30 14.10 -11.32
C CYS A 244 9.25 13.21 -11.97
N ASN A 245 9.12 13.25 -13.28
CA ASN A 245 8.39 12.23 -14.02
C ASN A 245 9.12 10.87 -13.92
N THR A 246 8.41 9.79 -14.30
CA THR A 246 8.97 8.43 -14.23
C THR A 246 10.29 8.33 -15.01
N VAL A 247 11.36 7.95 -14.31
CA VAL A 247 12.63 7.55 -14.90
C VAL A 247 12.46 6.17 -15.54
N SER A 248 12.77 6.05 -16.85
CA SER A 248 12.63 4.81 -17.60
C SER A 248 13.97 4.08 -17.78
N ALA A 249 13.88 2.83 -18.26
CA ALA A 249 15.05 2.03 -18.65
C ALA A 249 15.85 2.63 -19.84
N HIS A 250 15.29 3.63 -20.50
CA HIS A 250 15.88 4.26 -21.69
C HIS A 250 16.59 5.59 -21.39
N LEU A 251 16.71 5.98 -20.13
CA LEU A 251 17.27 7.26 -19.70
C LEU A 251 18.69 7.52 -20.24
N ALA A 252 19.47 6.46 -20.52
CA ALA A 252 20.78 6.57 -21.18
C ALA A 252 20.70 7.14 -22.61
N LYS A 253 19.57 6.91 -23.29
CA LYS A 253 19.35 7.27 -24.69
C LYS A 253 18.21 8.27 -24.81
N VAL A 254 18.32 9.40 -24.11
CA VAL A 254 17.30 10.46 -24.23
C VAL A 254 17.29 10.93 -25.69
N SER A 255 16.27 10.46 -26.41
CA SER A 255 16.04 10.85 -27.81
C SER A 255 15.05 12.00 -27.89
N LEU A 256 14.97 12.65 -29.07
CA LEU A 256 14.03 13.75 -29.31
C LEU A 256 12.58 13.38 -29.02
N ASN A 257 12.19 12.11 -29.24
CA ASN A 257 10.85 11.59 -29.04
C ASN A 257 10.69 10.84 -27.69
N SER A 258 11.72 10.82 -26.85
CA SER A 258 11.67 10.17 -25.53
C SER A 258 10.81 11.00 -24.57
N THR A 259 10.07 10.32 -23.71
CA THR A 259 9.34 10.93 -22.59
C THR A 259 10.19 11.04 -21.34
N ASP A 260 11.47 10.62 -21.41
CA ASP A 260 12.39 10.65 -20.27
C ASP A 260 12.65 12.08 -19.82
N PRO A 261 12.68 12.33 -18.51
CA PRO A 261 12.84 13.68 -17.96
C PRO A 261 14.27 14.18 -18.16
N VAL A 262 14.38 15.48 -18.38
CA VAL A 262 15.61 16.26 -18.38
C VAL A 262 15.40 17.49 -17.51
N PHE A 263 16.45 18.21 -17.12
CA PHE A 263 16.31 19.47 -16.43
C PHE A 263 17.31 20.52 -16.93
N MET A 264 17.15 21.76 -16.49
CA MET A 264 17.99 22.87 -16.91
C MET A 264 18.94 23.30 -15.78
N VAL A 265 20.18 23.58 -16.15
CA VAL A 265 21.19 24.24 -15.33
C VAL A 265 21.55 25.54 -16.05
N GLY A 266 21.11 26.68 -15.50
CA GLY A 266 21.14 27.95 -16.23
C GLY A 266 20.27 27.83 -17.50
N GLU A 267 20.87 28.13 -18.66
CA GLU A 267 20.22 28.03 -19.97
C GLU A 267 20.45 26.71 -20.70
N ARG A 268 21.20 25.77 -20.11
CA ARG A 268 21.61 24.51 -20.74
C ARG A 268 20.81 23.34 -20.24
N TYR A 269 20.35 22.49 -21.15
CA TYR A 269 19.70 21.23 -20.83
C TYR A 269 20.74 20.16 -20.48
N ARG A 270 20.47 19.42 -19.40
CA ARG A 270 21.29 18.30 -18.97
C ARG A 270 20.42 17.07 -18.64
N ARG A 271 21.01 15.89 -18.84
CA ARG A 271 20.46 14.62 -18.35
C ARG A 271 20.89 14.39 -16.90
N PHE A 272 20.18 13.53 -16.19
CA PHE A 272 20.60 13.11 -14.86
C PHE A 272 21.85 12.23 -14.95
N SER A 273 22.76 12.38 -14.01
CA SER A 273 23.82 11.37 -13.78
C SER A 273 23.19 10.05 -13.29
N THR A 274 23.94 8.95 -13.33
CA THR A 274 23.44 7.67 -12.82
C THR A 274 23.13 7.72 -11.33
N ARG A 275 23.91 8.49 -10.54
CA ARG A 275 23.66 8.68 -9.11
C ARG A 275 22.39 9.48 -8.86
N GLU A 276 22.16 10.56 -9.58
CA GLU A 276 20.90 11.32 -9.49
C GLU A 276 19.70 10.45 -9.89
N ALA A 277 19.82 9.67 -10.97
CA ALA A 277 18.77 8.74 -11.38
C ALA A 277 18.49 7.69 -10.29
N ALA A 278 19.51 7.18 -9.61
CA ALA A 278 19.37 6.27 -8.49
C ALA A 278 18.68 6.94 -7.28
N ARG A 279 19.06 8.19 -6.96
CA ARG A 279 18.39 8.99 -5.92
C ARG A 279 16.92 9.25 -6.27
N ILE A 280 16.60 9.59 -7.53
CA ILE A 280 15.22 9.77 -8.00
C ILE A 280 14.39 8.48 -7.79
N GLN A 281 15.01 7.31 -7.95
CA GLN A 281 14.40 6.00 -7.67
C GLN A 281 14.42 5.61 -6.18
N SER A 282 14.91 6.48 -5.32
CA SER A 282 15.06 6.26 -3.87
C SER A 282 16.08 5.20 -3.45
N PHE A 283 17.08 4.91 -4.27
CA PHE A 283 18.24 4.16 -3.81
C PHE A 283 19.12 5.01 -2.89
N PRO A 284 19.64 4.46 -1.79
CA PRO A 284 20.59 5.17 -0.93
C PRO A 284 21.93 5.38 -1.64
N ASP A 285 22.70 6.37 -1.20
CA ASP A 285 24.01 6.68 -1.81
C ASP A 285 25.03 5.56 -1.65
N THR A 286 24.86 4.71 -0.63
CA THR A 286 25.69 3.53 -0.38
C THR A 286 25.44 2.40 -1.39
N PHE A 287 24.30 2.44 -2.13
CA PHE A 287 23.98 1.40 -3.10
C PHE A 287 24.85 1.53 -4.37
N ARG A 288 25.53 0.46 -4.73
CA ARG A 288 26.55 0.43 -5.78
C ARG A 288 25.95 -0.02 -7.11
N PHE A 289 26.35 0.67 -8.21
CA PHE A 289 25.95 0.32 -9.57
C PHE A 289 27.15 0.14 -10.51
N ASN A 290 28.37 0.36 -10.04
CA ASN A 290 29.59 0.51 -10.87
C ASN A 290 30.18 -0.80 -11.40
N SER A 291 29.62 -1.95 -11.07
CA SER A 291 30.01 -3.24 -11.65
C SER A 291 29.59 -3.43 -13.11
N VAL A 292 28.85 -2.49 -13.66
CA VAL A 292 28.35 -2.54 -15.04
C VAL A 292 28.51 -1.19 -15.74
N SER A 293 28.43 -1.19 -17.09
CA SER A 293 28.53 0.05 -17.87
C SER A 293 27.42 1.04 -17.53
N GLN A 294 27.67 2.34 -17.70
CA GLN A 294 26.74 3.42 -17.43
C GLN A 294 25.35 3.21 -18.06
N ALA A 295 25.31 2.74 -19.32
CA ALA A 295 24.04 2.45 -19.99
C ALA A 295 23.24 1.33 -19.29
N ARG A 296 23.95 0.33 -18.72
CA ARG A 296 23.32 -0.76 -17.95
C ARG A 296 22.87 -0.29 -16.57
N GLN A 297 23.62 0.65 -15.95
CA GLN A 297 23.19 1.30 -14.69
C GLN A 297 21.85 2.00 -14.88
N TYR A 298 21.70 2.85 -15.90
CA TYR A 298 20.44 3.52 -16.19
C TYR A 298 19.29 2.54 -16.44
N LYS A 299 19.56 1.44 -17.18
CA LYS A 299 18.56 0.41 -17.45
C LYS A 299 18.10 -0.26 -16.16
N ALA A 300 19.01 -0.65 -15.28
CA ALA A 300 18.72 -1.30 -14.01
C ALA A 300 17.92 -0.35 -13.07
N ILE A 301 18.38 0.90 -12.95
CA ILE A 301 17.71 1.93 -12.15
C ILE A 301 16.28 2.18 -12.66
N GLY A 302 16.10 2.37 -13.96
CA GLY A 302 14.80 2.68 -14.55
C GLY A 302 13.77 1.55 -14.42
N ASN A 303 14.21 0.29 -14.42
CA ASN A 303 13.36 -0.89 -14.23
C ASN A 303 13.02 -1.14 -12.76
N ALA A 304 13.82 -0.64 -11.83
CA ALA A 304 13.69 -0.96 -10.41
C ALA A 304 12.36 -0.47 -9.80
N VAL A 305 11.91 -1.20 -8.80
CA VAL A 305 10.89 -0.74 -7.86
C VAL A 305 11.56 0.19 -6.84
N PRO A 306 11.01 1.38 -6.55
CA PRO A 306 11.61 2.29 -5.57
C PRO A 306 11.68 1.65 -4.18
N PRO A 307 12.88 1.51 -3.57
CA PRO A 307 13.05 0.89 -2.25
C PRO A 307 12.18 1.52 -1.16
N VAL A 308 12.10 2.84 -1.13
CA VAL A 308 11.29 3.57 -0.13
C VAL A 308 9.80 3.25 -0.26
N LEU A 309 9.25 3.16 -1.47
CA LEU A 309 7.86 2.77 -1.68
C LEU A 309 7.61 1.36 -1.14
N MET A 310 8.49 0.41 -1.50
CA MET A 310 8.34 -0.98 -1.05
C MET A 310 8.50 -1.10 0.47
N TRP A 311 9.42 -0.36 1.08
CA TRP A 311 9.57 -0.32 2.54
C TRP A 311 8.25 0.06 3.24
N HIS A 312 7.53 1.07 2.73
CA HIS A 312 6.22 1.44 3.28
C HIS A 312 5.18 0.32 3.15
N VAL A 313 5.18 -0.41 2.02
CA VAL A 313 4.29 -1.57 1.81
C VAL A 313 4.61 -2.68 2.80
N ILE A 314 5.88 -3.01 2.96
CA ILE A 314 6.34 -4.05 3.88
C ILE A 314 6.08 -3.69 5.34
N ARG A 315 6.28 -2.43 5.76
CA ARG A 315 5.90 -1.97 7.10
C ARG A 315 4.41 -2.15 7.39
N SER A 316 3.57 -2.00 6.37
CA SER A 316 2.13 -2.28 6.50
C SER A 316 1.83 -3.78 6.61
N LEU A 317 2.56 -4.62 5.87
CA LEU A 317 2.45 -6.08 5.98
C LEU A 317 2.97 -6.58 7.33
N HIS A 318 4.09 -6.04 7.80
CA HIS A 318 4.69 -6.41 9.10
C HIS A 318 3.71 -6.18 10.26
N LYS A 319 2.90 -5.13 10.22
CA LYS A 319 1.87 -4.92 11.26
C LYS A 319 0.89 -6.09 11.38
N VAL A 320 0.57 -6.74 10.26
CA VAL A 320 -0.30 -7.93 10.25
C VAL A 320 0.37 -9.11 10.97
N THR A 321 1.69 -9.28 10.76
CA THR A 321 2.45 -10.40 11.35
C THR A 321 2.62 -10.28 12.87
N ILE A 322 2.84 -9.05 13.37
CA ILE A 322 2.98 -8.79 14.82
C ILE A 322 1.69 -9.12 15.56
N VAL A 323 0.54 -8.69 15.04
CA VAL A 323 -0.76 -8.92 15.69
C VAL A 323 -1.05 -10.42 15.83
N HIS A 324 -0.59 -11.23 14.88
CA HIS A 324 -0.76 -12.69 14.98
C HIS A 324 0.09 -13.32 16.09
N GLN A 325 1.30 -12.83 16.32
CA GLN A 325 2.19 -13.33 17.39
C GLN A 325 1.71 -12.94 18.80
N VAL A 326 1.17 -11.73 18.97
CA VAL A 326 0.61 -11.27 20.26
C VAL A 326 -0.61 -12.09 20.65
N ASN A 327 -1.51 -12.40 19.71
CA ASN A 327 -2.72 -13.19 20.01
C ASN A 327 -2.45 -14.64 20.40
N LEU A 328 -1.35 -15.24 19.97
CA LEU A 328 -1.02 -16.63 20.34
C LEU A 328 -0.38 -16.77 21.73
N LYS A 329 0.22 -15.71 22.26
CA LYS A 329 0.82 -15.71 23.62
C LYS A 329 -0.16 -15.25 24.68
N ASP A 330 -1.02 -14.25 24.39
CA ASP A 330 -1.91 -13.65 25.40
C ASP A 330 -3.22 -14.44 25.58
N VAL A 331 -3.63 -15.26 24.62
CA VAL A 331 -4.85 -16.09 24.72
C VAL A 331 -4.68 -17.24 25.73
N LYS A 332 -3.48 -17.57 26.17
CA LYS A 332 -3.25 -18.62 27.17
C LYS A 332 -3.29 -18.16 28.64
N ALA A 333 -3.39 -16.85 28.91
CA ALA A 333 -3.18 -16.34 30.29
C ALA A 333 -4.45 -15.85 31.02
N GLU A 334 -5.60 -15.59 30.38
CA GLU A 334 -6.72 -14.93 31.08
C GLU A 334 -8.14 -15.40 30.69
N TYR A 335 -8.41 -16.70 30.66
CA TYR A 335 -9.79 -17.15 30.76
C TYR A 335 -9.92 -18.32 31.76
N PRO A 336 -10.65 -18.14 32.87
CA PRO A 336 -11.02 -19.26 33.70
C PRO A 336 -11.96 -20.18 32.91
N ASN A 337 -11.68 -21.49 32.97
CA ASN A 337 -12.49 -22.54 32.43
C ASN A 337 -13.93 -22.44 32.93
N THR A 338 -14.86 -22.08 32.07
CA THR A 338 -16.27 -22.38 32.27
C THR A 338 -16.73 -23.17 31.05
N ILE A 339 -16.76 -24.46 31.25
CA ILE A 339 -17.40 -25.42 30.34
C ILE A 339 -18.91 -25.14 30.44
N VAL A 340 -19.51 -24.72 29.34
CA VAL A 340 -20.95 -24.86 29.13
C VAL A 340 -21.13 -25.73 27.91
N GLU A 341 -21.57 -26.93 28.18
CA GLU A 341 -21.95 -27.90 27.16
C GLU A 341 -23.15 -27.41 26.33
N ASN A 342 -23.07 -27.71 25.02
CA ASN A 342 -24.17 -27.68 24.05
C ASN A 342 -24.84 -26.34 23.70
N LYS A 343 -24.06 -25.47 23.03
CA LYS A 343 -24.60 -24.68 21.90
C LYS A 343 -23.38 -24.21 21.06
N LYS A 344 -23.41 -24.44 19.75
CA LYS A 344 -22.38 -23.97 18.80
C LYS A 344 -22.22 -22.46 18.92
N VAL A 345 -21.23 -22.01 19.66
CA VAL A 345 -20.79 -20.61 19.67
C VAL A 345 -19.91 -20.43 18.45
N VAL A 346 -20.42 -19.77 17.44
CA VAL A 346 -19.59 -19.28 16.33
C VAL A 346 -18.78 -18.12 16.91
N ALA A 347 -17.49 -18.33 17.10
CA ALA A 347 -16.58 -17.29 17.51
C ALA A 347 -16.51 -16.21 16.42
N VAL A 348 -17.09 -15.04 16.68
CA VAL A 348 -16.98 -13.89 15.79
C VAL A 348 -15.68 -13.16 16.13
N PRO A 349 -14.80 -12.88 15.15
CA PRO A 349 -13.50 -12.28 15.43
C PRO A 349 -13.63 -10.90 16.06
N ARG A 350 -12.88 -10.63 17.12
CA ARG A 350 -12.72 -9.30 17.69
C ARG A 350 -12.01 -8.40 16.67
N ILE A 351 -12.64 -7.28 16.29
CA ILE A 351 -12.04 -6.27 15.43
C ILE A 351 -11.45 -5.20 16.34
N SER A 352 -10.12 -5.23 16.51
CA SER A 352 -9.40 -4.22 17.29
C SER A 352 -8.98 -3.07 16.39
N PHE A 353 -9.38 -1.85 16.72
CA PHE A 353 -8.96 -0.63 16.03
C PHE A 353 -7.81 0.01 16.82
N GLY A 354 -6.60 -0.01 16.27
CA GLY A 354 -5.44 0.67 16.85
C GLY A 354 -5.67 2.18 17.01
N ARG A 355 -4.90 2.85 17.88
CA ARG A 355 -4.92 4.30 18.04
C ARG A 355 -4.76 4.99 16.68
N CYS A 356 -5.81 5.59 16.17
CA CYS A 356 -5.80 6.33 14.91
C CYS A 356 -5.70 7.83 15.18
N SER A 357 -4.74 8.46 14.51
CA SER A 357 -4.76 9.91 14.31
C SER A 357 -6.05 10.30 13.58
N TYR A 358 -6.61 11.44 13.95
CA TYR A 358 -7.79 12.02 13.33
C TYR A 358 -7.66 12.05 11.80
N ASN A 359 -8.51 11.29 11.10
CA ASN A 359 -8.48 11.19 9.63
C ASN A 359 -9.86 11.48 9.06
N LYS A 360 -9.94 12.45 8.15
CA LYS A 360 -11.17 12.97 7.55
C LYS A 360 -11.95 11.93 6.71
N ASP A 361 -11.31 10.83 6.29
CA ASP A 361 -11.88 9.84 5.36
C ASP A 361 -12.45 8.61 6.07
N LYS A 362 -12.66 8.67 7.40
CA LYS A 362 -13.16 7.53 8.18
C LYS A 362 -14.64 7.65 8.45
N ASN A 363 -15.35 6.53 8.30
CA ASN A 363 -16.79 6.49 8.54
C ASN A 363 -17.12 6.64 10.02
N VAL A 364 -18.17 7.34 10.29
CA VAL A 364 -18.73 7.63 11.62
C VAL A 364 -20.08 6.99 11.73
N LEU A 365 -20.29 6.20 12.77
CA LEU A 365 -21.61 5.70 13.12
C LEU A 365 -22.35 6.76 13.97
N ILE A 366 -23.50 7.21 13.52
CA ILE A 366 -24.43 8.02 14.28
C ILE A 366 -25.59 7.13 14.68
N SER A 367 -25.82 6.96 15.97
CA SER A 367 -26.89 6.07 16.42
C SER A 367 -27.63 6.61 17.61
N LEU A 368 -28.97 6.33 17.65
CA LEU A 368 -29.86 6.72 18.72
C LEU A 368 -29.45 6.04 20.02
N VAL A 369 -29.20 6.84 21.03
CA VAL A 369 -28.97 6.37 22.40
C VAL A 369 -30.33 6.15 23.07
N LYS A 370 -30.53 4.97 23.67
CA LYS A 370 -31.72 4.65 24.43
C LYS A 370 -31.78 5.45 25.74
N ALA A 371 -32.98 5.69 26.24
CA ALA A 371 -33.22 6.48 27.46
C ALA A 371 -32.42 5.95 28.66
N ASP A 372 -32.35 4.63 28.82
CA ASP A 372 -31.67 3.94 29.92
C ASP A 372 -30.17 4.23 30.04
N ASN A 373 -29.53 4.66 28.93
CA ASN A 373 -28.10 4.92 28.86
C ASN A 373 -27.76 6.39 28.59
N MET A 374 -28.76 7.26 28.55
CA MET A 374 -28.60 8.64 28.11
C MET A 374 -27.65 9.45 29.00
N GLU A 375 -27.69 9.22 30.31
CA GLU A 375 -26.87 9.95 31.29
C GLU A 375 -25.38 9.72 31.05
N GLN A 376 -24.93 8.47 30.77
CA GLN A 376 -23.55 8.16 30.52
C GLN A 376 -22.96 8.89 29.31
N TYR A 377 -23.80 9.26 28.33
CA TYR A 377 -23.38 10.06 27.18
C TYR A 377 -23.44 11.56 27.44
N LEU A 378 -24.31 12.00 28.32
CA LEU A 378 -24.39 13.40 28.72
C LEU A 378 -23.22 13.81 29.62
N ASP A 379 -22.80 12.94 30.52
CA ASP A 379 -21.63 13.14 31.41
C ASP A 379 -20.31 12.64 30.80
N ARG A 380 -20.33 12.05 29.58
CA ARG A 380 -19.19 11.56 28.83
C ARG A 380 -18.47 10.36 29.46
N SER A 381 -19.11 9.66 30.38
CA SER A 381 -18.57 8.48 31.09
C SER A 381 -18.76 7.17 30.32
N ALA A 382 -19.56 7.17 29.24
CA ALA A 382 -19.85 5.97 28.46
C ALA A 382 -18.58 5.29 27.92
N LYS A 383 -18.41 4.01 28.23
CA LYS A 383 -17.31 3.15 27.75
C LYS A 383 -17.76 2.14 26.71
N VAL A 384 -19.04 1.85 26.65
CA VAL A 384 -19.61 0.82 25.79
C VAL A 384 -20.90 1.33 25.15
N TYR A 385 -21.06 1.03 23.88
CA TYR A 385 -22.30 1.21 23.14
C TYR A 385 -22.76 -0.11 22.54
N TYR A 386 -24.05 -0.38 22.50
CA TYR A 386 -24.61 -1.55 21.82
C TYR A 386 -25.80 -1.18 20.93
N THR A 387 -25.89 -1.83 19.76
CA THR A 387 -26.96 -1.60 18.79
C THR A 387 -28.29 -2.24 19.24
N GLY A 388 -29.38 -1.81 18.64
CA GLY A 388 -30.66 -2.54 18.69
C GLY A 388 -30.57 -3.92 17.99
N LYS A 389 -31.69 -4.66 17.89
CA LYS A 389 -31.75 -6.01 17.32
C LYS A 389 -31.32 -6.16 15.84
N LYS A 390 -31.16 -5.07 15.09
CA LYS A 390 -30.72 -5.10 13.68
C LYS A 390 -29.24 -4.78 13.58
N PHE A 391 -28.49 -5.70 12.91
CA PHE A 391 -27.08 -5.52 12.65
C PHE A 391 -26.89 -4.69 11.36
N PRO A 392 -26.00 -3.67 11.36
CA PRO A 392 -25.47 -3.13 10.12
C PRO A 392 -24.75 -4.25 9.36
N SER A 393 -24.68 -4.17 8.02
CA SER A 393 -23.97 -5.18 7.23
C SER A 393 -22.50 -5.25 7.66
N THR A 394 -21.90 -6.44 7.63
CA THR A 394 -20.51 -6.68 8.00
C THR A 394 -19.52 -5.80 7.24
N VAL A 395 -19.89 -5.35 6.04
CA VAL A 395 -19.08 -4.43 5.21
C VAL A 395 -19.00 -3.03 5.84
N ALA A 396 -20.05 -2.58 6.53
CA ALA A 396 -20.06 -1.27 7.22
C ALA A 396 -19.17 -1.28 8.46
N LEU A 397 -19.11 -2.38 9.20
CA LEU A 397 -18.33 -2.49 10.45
C LEU A 397 -16.84 -2.28 10.24
N ASN A 398 -16.28 -2.80 9.16
CA ASN A 398 -14.85 -2.67 8.83
C ASN A 398 -14.44 -1.25 8.46
N LYS A 399 -15.41 -0.34 8.29
CA LYS A 399 -15.22 1.06 7.93
C LYS A 399 -15.55 2.04 9.07
N LEU A 400 -16.08 1.55 10.19
CA LEU A 400 -16.48 2.41 11.31
C LEU A 400 -15.31 2.60 12.27
N TYR A 401 -14.93 3.85 12.50
CA TYR A 401 -13.85 4.23 13.42
C TYR A 401 -14.32 5.17 14.52
N TYR A 402 -15.42 5.89 14.28
CA TYR A 402 -15.97 6.84 15.21
C TYR A 402 -17.44 6.59 15.44
N PHE A 403 -17.89 6.99 16.61
CA PHE A 403 -19.27 6.92 17.04
C PHE A 403 -19.72 8.29 17.54
N MET A 404 -20.90 8.73 17.12
CA MET A 404 -21.56 9.91 17.66
C MET A 404 -22.92 9.51 18.24
N PRO A 405 -23.12 9.68 19.54
CA PRO A 405 -24.41 9.40 20.15
C PRO A 405 -25.46 10.44 19.70
N TYR A 406 -26.54 9.96 19.11
CA TYR A 406 -27.70 10.80 18.83
C TYR A 406 -28.62 10.84 20.07
N ILE A 407 -28.71 12.00 20.67
CA ILE A 407 -29.60 12.23 21.81
C ILE A 407 -30.96 12.65 21.28
N LYS A 408 -32.01 11.88 21.60
CA LYS A 408 -33.38 12.13 21.13
C LYS A 408 -33.80 13.56 21.40
N ARG A 409 -34.32 14.27 20.40
CA ARG A 409 -34.74 15.67 20.40
C ARG A 409 -33.64 16.72 20.58
N LYS A 410 -32.38 16.30 20.74
CA LYS A 410 -31.23 17.22 20.78
C LYS A 410 -30.39 17.12 19.50
N GLY A 411 -29.96 15.92 19.10
CA GLY A 411 -29.07 15.71 17.98
C GLY A 411 -27.73 15.08 18.38
N VAL A 412 -26.70 15.37 17.65
CA VAL A 412 -25.32 14.90 17.91
C VAL A 412 -24.42 16.08 18.28
N ARG A 413 -23.45 15.85 19.16
CA ARG A 413 -22.47 16.84 19.55
C ARG A 413 -21.10 16.23 19.81
N ASP A 414 -21.08 15.14 20.55
CA ASP A 414 -19.89 14.54 21.09
C ASP A 414 -19.37 13.41 20.18
N LEU A 415 -18.05 13.26 20.08
CA LEU A 415 -17.38 12.25 19.27
C LEU A 415 -16.67 11.24 20.16
N TYR A 416 -16.87 9.97 19.87
CA TYR A 416 -16.18 8.83 20.48
C TYR A 416 -15.40 8.06 19.43
N MET A 417 -14.24 7.53 19.79
CA MET A 417 -13.49 6.58 18.98
C MET A 417 -13.97 5.15 19.31
N ILE A 418 -14.23 4.35 18.29
CA ILE A 418 -14.52 2.93 18.46
C ILE A 418 -13.18 2.19 18.59
N LYS A 419 -12.93 1.60 19.75
CA LYS A 419 -11.74 0.80 20.02
C LYS A 419 -11.92 -0.64 19.59
N ILE A 420 -13.04 -1.23 19.93
CA ILE A 420 -13.37 -2.62 19.63
C ILE A 420 -14.82 -2.68 19.18
N ALA A 421 -15.08 -3.45 18.13
CA ALA A 421 -16.41 -3.86 17.73
C ALA A 421 -16.52 -5.37 17.80
N ARG A 422 -17.52 -5.89 18.50
CA ARG A 422 -17.74 -7.33 18.66
C ARG A 422 -19.23 -7.68 18.68
N VAL A 423 -19.54 -8.90 18.47
CA VAL A 423 -20.88 -9.43 18.78
C VAL A 423 -20.89 -9.85 20.23
N GLY A 424 -21.92 -9.43 20.96
CA GLY A 424 -22.13 -9.77 22.37
C GLY A 424 -23.59 -9.72 22.74
N THR A 425 -23.92 -9.98 23.98
CA THR A 425 -25.29 -9.86 24.50
C THR A 425 -25.47 -8.60 25.32
N LYS A 426 -26.71 -8.14 25.47
CA LYS A 426 -27.02 -7.01 26.37
C LYS A 426 -26.64 -7.35 27.82
N LYS A 427 -26.79 -8.60 28.21
CA LYS A 427 -26.46 -9.09 29.56
C LYS A 427 -24.95 -9.00 29.86
N GLU A 428 -24.07 -9.15 28.87
CA GLU A 428 -22.63 -8.94 29.06
C GLU A 428 -22.27 -7.49 29.40
N VAL A 429 -23.04 -6.52 28.92
CA VAL A 429 -22.84 -5.10 29.15
C VAL A 429 -23.58 -4.60 30.41
N HIS A 430 -24.76 -5.19 30.65
CA HIS A 430 -25.66 -4.88 31.77
C HIS A 430 -26.09 -6.20 32.45
N PRO A 431 -25.34 -6.70 33.43
CA PRO A 431 -25.58 -8.02 34.05
C PRO A 431 -26.97 -8.15 34.67
N GLU A 432 -27.61 -7.04 35.05
CA GLU A 432 -28.96 -6.99 35.58
C GLU A 432 -30.06 -7.19 34.53
N CYS A 433 -29.69 -7.30 33.26
CA CYS A 433 -30.65 -7.43 32.16
C CYS A 433 -30.77 -8.91 31.72
N ASP A 434 -31.97 -9.42 31.59
CA ASP A 434 -32.24 -10.80 31.14
C ASP A 434 -32.26 -10.98 29.61
N ASP A 435 -31.94 -9.92 28.84
CA ASP A 435 -31.90 -9.94 27.39
C ASP A 435 -30.59 -10.55 26.87
N ASN A 436 -30.65 -11.79 26.42
CA ASN A 436 -29.56 -12.56 25.85
C ASN A 436 -29.47 -12.47 24.31
N ASP A 437 -30.24 -11.60 23.67
CA ASP A 437 -30.16 -11.43 22.23
C ASP A 437 -28.78 -10.88 21.80
N PHE A 438 -28.23 -11.44 20.74
CA PHE A 438 -26.96 -10.97 20.19
C PHE A 438 -27.07 -9.59 19.57
N ARG A 439 -26.08 -8.75 19.84
CA ARG A 439 -26.00 -7.35 19.41
C ARG A 439 -24.57 -7.02 19.00
N LEU A 440 -24.40 -5.95 18.24
CA LEU A 440 -23.09 -5.35 18.10
C LEU A 440 -22.79 -4.51 19.34
N VAL A 441 -21.66 -4.82 19.95
CA VAL A 441 -21.13 -4.11 21.11
C VAL A 441 -19.86 -3.39 20.68
N PHE A 442 -19.79 -2.09 20.94
CA PHE A 442 -18.63 -1.24 20.66
C PHE A 442 -18.01 -0.81 21.99
N GLU A 443 -16.75 -1.08 22.18
CA GLU A 443 -15.96 -0.41 23.22
C GLU A 443 -15.54 0.95 22.67
N ILE A 444 -15.89 2.03 23.36
CA ILE A 444 -15.75 3.40 22.90
C ILE A 444 -14.93 4.24 23.88
N GLU A 445 -14.25 5.25 23.36
CA GLU A 445 -13.52 6.23 24.16
C GLU A 445 -13.92 7.64 23.72
N TYR A 446 -14.24 8.49 24.67
CA TYR A 446 -14.54 9.89 24.39
C TYR A 446 -13.33 10.62 23.81
N VAL A 447 -13.50 11.22 22.65
CA VAL A 447 -12.45 11.96 21.95
C VAL A 447 -12.56 13.46 22.19
N GLY A 448 -13.77 13.99 22.16
CA GLY A 448 -14.01 15.42 22.33
C GLY A 448 -15.39 15.85 21.83
N GLN A 449 -15.73 17.09 22.14
CA GLN A 449 -16.90 17.74 21.58
C GLN A 449 -16.59 18.14 20.14
N TYR A 450 -17.34 17.59 19.18
CA TYR A 450 -17.11 17.86 17.76
C TYR A 450 -17.83 19.11 17.28
N PHE A 451 -19.08 19.27 17.69
CA PHE A 451 -19.87 20.47 17.40
C PHE A 451 -19.98 21.35 18.67
N ASP A 452 -20.01 22.66 18.50
CA ASP A 452 -20.14 23.62 19.62
C ASP A 452 -21.44 23.44 20.37
N ASP A 453 -22.51 23.04 19.67
CA ASP A 453 -23.82 22.69 20.23
C ASP A 453 -24.39 21.45 19.53
N TYR A 454 -25.52 20.94 20.00
CA TYR A 454 -26.21 19.81 19.39
C TYR A 454 -26.72 20.15 17.98
N VAL A 455 -26.33 19.33 17.01
CA VAL A 455 -26.74 19.46 15.61
C VAL A 455 -27.81 18.42 15.31
N PRO A 456 -28.99 18.83 14.78
CA PRO A 456 -30.01 17.89 14.34
C PRO A 456 -29.48 17.00 13.19
N VAL A 457 -29.81 15.72 13.22
CA VAL A 457 -29.47 14.75 12.18
C VAL A 457 -30.73 14.01 11.75
N HIS A 458 -30.87 13.79 10.45
CA HIS A 458 -31.94 12.95 9.94
C HIS A 458 -31.53 11.48 10.07
N LEU A 459 -32.11 10.76 11.04
CA LEU A 459 -31.91 9.32 11.18
C LEU A 459 -32.95 8.57 10.35
N ASP A 460 -32.53 7.52 9.68
CA ASP A 460 -33.46 6.57 9.06
C ASP A 460 -34.34 5.97 10.16
N ILE A 461 -35.64 6.30 10.14
CA ILE A 461 -36.64 5.91 11.13
C ILE A 461 -36.68 4.38 11.33
N TRP A 462 -36.35 3.62 10.31
CA TRP A 462 -36.38 2.17 10.33
C TRP A 462 -35.13 1.53 10.91
N ARG A 463 -33.98 2.22 10.87
CA ARG A 463 -32.68 1.69 11.28
C ARG A 463 -32.21 2.20 12.63
N ALA A 464 -32.72 3.34 13.09
CA ALA A 464 -32.30 4.04 14.31
C ALA A 464 -30.78 4.39 14.35
N PHE A 465 -30.10 4.33 13.20
CA PHE A 465 -28.73 4.76 13.02
C PHE A 465 -28.49 5.20 11.56
N THR A 466 -27.46 5.98 11.35
CA THR A 466 -26.90 6.30 10.03
C THR A 466 -25.38 6.28 10.12
N ASP A 467 -24.73 6.08 9.00
CA ASP A 467 -23.28 6.20 8.89
C ASP A 467 -22.95 7.39 7.99
N THR A 468 -21.86 8.07 8.32
CA THR A 468 -21.39 9.21 7.54
C THR A 468 -19.86 9.23 7.55
N THR A 469 -19.26 10.16 6.84
CA THR A 469 -17.81 10.36 6.80
C THR A 469 -17.42 11.58 7.63
N MET A 470 -16.19 11.62 8.15
CA MET A 470 -15.65 12.79 8.81
C MET A 470 -15.64 14.01 7.88
N SER A 471 -15.53 13.79 6.56
CA SER A 471 -15.62 14.86 5.56
C SER A 471 -17.01 15.49 5.51
N ASN A 472 -18.08 14.68 5.57
CA ASN A 472 -19.46 15.17 5.61
C ASN A 472 -19.76 15.91 6.91
N LEU A 473 -19.24 15.42 8.05
CA LEU A 473 -19.35 16.12 9.34
C LEU A 473 -18.65 17.48 9.31
N ALA A 474 -17.47 17.58 8.68
CA ALA A 474 -16.76 18.84 8.53
C ALA A 474 -17.56 19.85 7.69
N LYS A 475 -18.14 19.42 6.55
CA LYS A 475 -19.03 20.26 5.74
C LYS A 475 -20.24 20.73 6.53
N SER A 476 -20.90 19.85 7.29
CA SER A 476 -22.05 20.21 8.12
C SER A 476 -21.70 21.22 9.20
N LYS A 477 -20.48 21.17 9.73
CA LYS A 477 -19.98 22.16 10.68
C LYS A 477 -19.78 23.55 10.06
N GLU A 478 -19.23 23.59 8.84
CA GLU A 478 -18.96 24.84 8.10
C GLU A 478 -20.25 25.47 7.55
N GLU A 479 -21.15 24.66 7.00
CA GLU A 479 -22.32 25.14 6.26
C GLU A 479 -23.60 25.17 7.12
N LYS A 480 -23.58 24.70 8.37
CA LYS A 480 -24.75 24.54 9.28
C LYS A 480 -25.92 23.76 8.65
N ILE A 481 -25.60 22.79 7.76
CA ILE A 481 -26.56 21.97 7.04
C ILE A 481 -26.92 20.74 7.87
N LEU A 482 -28.18 20.30 7.78
CA LEU A 482 -28.64 19.01 8.31
C LEU A 482 -27.87 17.86 7.68
N LEU A 483 -27.28 17.00 8.49
CA LEU A 483 -26.66 15.75 8.02
C LEU A 483 -27.74 14.83 7.45
N ASN A 484 -27.76 14.67 6.14
CA ASN A 484 -28.51 13.60 5.48
C ASN A 484 -27.61 12.37 5.43
N GLY A 485 -28.10 11.26 5.99
CA GLY A 485 -27.42 9.96 6.00
C GLY A 485 -27.38 9.27 4.65
#